data_9c59b4bab04bb92e0b39d47c277cdfc6
#
_entry.id   9c59b4bab04bb92e0b39d47c277cdfc6
#
_cell.length_a   1.000
_cell.length_b   1.000
_cell.length_c   1.000
_cell.angle_alpha   90.00
_cell.angle_beta   90.00
_cell.angle_gamma   90.00
#
_symmetry.space_group_name_H-M   'P 1'
#
loop_
_entity.id
_entity.type
_entity.pdbx_description
1 polymer ?
#
loop_
_entity_poly.entity_id
_entity_poly.type
_entity_poly.pdbx_seq_one_letter_code
_entity_poly.pdbx_strand_id
1 'polypeptide(L)'
;MARKRKELPLLEKVTITDVAAEGKAIAKVNDLVIFVPYVVPGDVVDLQIKRKKNKYAEAEAVKFHELSPVRAVPFCQHYGVCGGCKWQVLPYSEQIRYKQKQVEDNLRRIGKIELPEISPILGSAKTEFYRNKLEFTFSNKRWLTNDEVRQDVK
;
A
#
# COMPACT_ATOMS: atom_id res chain seq x y z
N MET A 1 -33.94 1.10 12.13
CA MET A 1 -33.63 1.78 10.85
C MET A 1 -32.13 1.79 10.64
N ALA A 2 -31.59 1.07 9.67
CA ALA A 2 -30.17 1.09 9.35
C ALA A 2 -29.78 2.46 8.78
N ARG A 3 -28.84 3.14 9.42
CA ARG A 3 -28.33 4.44 8.98
C ARG A 3 -27.66 4.25 7.61
N LYS A 4 -28.21 4.84 6.55
CA LYS A 4 -27.62 4.82 5.20
C LYS A 4 -26.19 5.34 5.28
N ARG A 5 -25.19 4.48 5.03
CA ARG A 5 -23.77 4.88 5.01
C ARG A 5 -23.63 5.92 3.90
N LYS A 6 -23.15 7.12 4.27
CA LYS A 6 -22.86 8.17 3.30
C LYS A 6 -21.76 7.66 2.38
N GLU A 7 -21.99 7.61 1.09
CA GLU A 7 -20.96 7.28 0.11
C GLU A 7 -19.82 8.28 0.23
N LEU A 8 -18.61 7.75 0.36
CA LEU A 8 -17.40 8.56 0.41
C LEU A 8 -16.97 8.91 -1.03
N PRO A 9 -16.33 10.06 -1.25
CA PRO A 9 -16.05 10.56 -2.60
C PRO A 9 -15.07 9.68 -3.37
N LEU A 10 -15.26 9.62 -4.67
CA LEU A 10 -14.27 9.16 -5.64
C LEU A 10 -13.36 10.35 -6.01
N LEU A 11 -12.07 10.14 -5.98
CA LEU A 11 -11.08 11.11 -6.43
C LEU A 11 -10.45 10.59 -7.72
N GLU A 12 -10.56 11.35 -8.78
CA GLU A 12 -10.11 10.94 -10.11
C GLU A 12 -8.68 11.41 -10.39
N LYS A 13 -7.92 10.59 -11.15
CA LYS A 13 -6.59 10.90 -11.68
C LYS A 13 -5.61 11.42 -10.62
N VAL A 14 -5.57 10.75 -9.48
CA VAL A 14 -4.67 11.12 -8.39
C VAL A 14 -3.31 10.47 -8.61
N THR A 15 -2.25 11.27 -8.55
CA THR A 15 -0.87 10.78 -8.63
C THR A 15 -0.41 10.28 -7.27
N ILE A 16 0.15 9.09 -7.24
CA ILE A 16 0.81 8.53 -6.06
C ILE A 16 2.21 9.13 -5.95
N THR A 17 2.56 9.65 -4.78
CA THR A 17 3.78 10.46 -4.62
C THR A 17 4.85 9.84 -3.73
N ASP A 18 4.48 8.99 -2.78
CA ASP A 18 5.43 8.44 -1.80
C ASP A 18 4.97 7.08 -1.27
N VAL A 19 5.78 6.46 -0.42
CA VAL A 19 5.48 5.22 0.29
C VAL A 19 5.49 5.46 1.79
N ALA A 20 4.47 4.96 2.47
CA ALA A 20 4.35 4.97 3.93
C ALA A 20 4.75 3.62 4.53
N ALA A 21 4.65 3.56 5.86
CA ALA A 21 4.76 2.32 6.61
C ALA A 21 3.76 1.24 6.13
N GLU A 22 4.07 0.00 6.42
CA GLU A 22 3.21 -1.17 6.14
C GLU A 22 2.90 -1.40 4.66
N GLY A 23 3.70 -0.86 3.75
CA GLY A 23 3.53 -1.04 2.32
C GLY A 23 2.34 -0.30 1.72
N LYS A 24 1.82 0.71 2.38
CA LYS A 24 0.85 1.64 1.81
C LYS A 24 1.60 2.74 1.06
N ALA A 25 1.07 3.16 -0.07
CA ALA A 25 1.56 4.34 -0.76
C ALA A 25 0.79 5.59 -0.31
N ILE A 26 1.33 6.75 -0.64
CA ILE A 26 0.79 8.05 -0.25
C ILE A 26 0.41 8.84 -1.50
N ALA A 27 -0.78 9.42 -1.45
CA ALA A 27 -1.19 10.53 -2.29
C ALA A 27 -1.54 11.74 -1.42
N LYS A 28 -1.48 12.94 -1.99
CA LYS A 28 -1.93 14.18 -1.34
C LYS A 28 -2.93 14.88 -2.24
N VAL A 29 -4.08 15.20 -1.68
CA VAL A 29 -5.13 15.97 -2.36
C VAL A 29 -5.67 17.01 -1.39
N ASN A 30 -5.55 18.29 -1.72
CA ASN A 30 -6.00 19.41 -0.89
C ASN A 30 -5.55 19.27 0.60
N ASP A 31 -4.26 19.08 0.82
CA ASP A 31 -3.62 18.85 2.14
C ASP A 31 -4.05 17.58 2.89
N LEU A 32 -4.96 16.80 2.32
CA LEU A 32 -5.35 15.51 2.86
C LEU A 32 -4.35 14.45 2.41
N VAL A 33 -3.73 13.76 3.38
CA VAL A 33 -2.90 12.59 3.13
C VAL A 33 -3.79 11.38 2.91
N ILE A 34 -3.57 10.65 1.81
CA ILE A 34 -4.37 9.48 1.46
C ILE A 34 -3.46 8.25 1.40
N PHE A 35 -3.77 7.24 2.19
CA PHE A 35 -3.06 5.96 2.20
C PHE A 35 -3.74 4.97 1.26
N VAL A 36 -2.97 4.40 0.35
CA VAL A 36 -3.48 3.52 -0.71
C VAL A 36 -2.64 2.24 -0.77
N PRO A 37 -3.23 1.05 -0.63
CA PRO A 37 -2.50 -0.20 -0.81
C PRO A 37 -2.32 -0.54 -2.31
N TYR A 38 -1.31 -1.37 -2.63
CA TYR A 38 -1.08 -1.99 -3.94
C TYR A 38 -0.82 -1.02 -5.11
N VAL A 39 -0.49 0.22 -4.82
CA VAL A 39 -0.02 1.22 -5.78
C VAL A 39 1.41 1.63 -5.45
N VAL A 40 2.10 2.24 -6.42
CA VAL A 40 3.48 2.71 -6.26
C VAL A 40 3.61 4.17 -6.69
N PRO A 41 4.61 4.91 -6.20
CA PRO A 41 4.86 6.28 -6.63
C PRO A 41 5.01 6.38 -8.15
N GLY A 42 4.33 7.35 -8.74
CA GLY A 42 4.23 7.55 -10.18
C GLY A 42 2.99 6.91 -10.83
N ASP A 43 2.26 6.03 -10.13
CA ASP A 43 0.95 5.60 -10.63
C ASP A 43 -0.03 6.78 -10.63
N VAL A 44 -0.87 6.88 -11.67
CA VAL A 44 -2.02 7.80 -11.73
C VAL A 44 -3.31 6.98 -11.68
N VAL A 45 -4.10 7.18 -10.65
CA VAL A 45 -5.23 6.29 -10.32
C VAL A 45 -6.48 7.05 -9.87
N ASP A 46 -7.64 6.43 -10.06
CA ASP A 46 -8.86 6.86 -9.38
C ASP A 46 -8.96 6.18 -8.02
N LEU A 47 -9.20 6.97 -6.99
CA LEU A 47 -9.21 6.54 -5.60
C LEU A 47 -10.62 6.59 -5.01
N GLN A 48 -11.15 5.43 -4.65
CA GLN A 48 -12.37 5.37 -3.84
C GLN A 48 -12.01 5.49 -2.36
N ILE A 49 -12.42 6.57 -1.73
CA ILE A 49 -12.22 6.74 -0.29
C ILE A 49 -13.04 5.69 0.46
N LYS A 50 -12.40 4.95 1.36
CA LYS A 50 -13.05 3.95 2.24
C LYS A 50 -13.23 4.45 3.66
N ARG A 51 -12.31 5.28 4.13
CA ARG A 51 -12.34 5.88 5.45
C ARG A 51 -11.73 7.27 5.41
N LYS A 52 -12.36 8.24 6.06
CA LYS A 52 -11.83 9.61 6.17
C LYS A 52 -11.77 10.02 7.64
N LYS A 53 -10.64 10.57 8.03
CA LYS A 53 -10.41 11.28 9.31
C LYS A 53 -10.00 12.72 9.02
N ASN A 54 -9.84 13.53 10.07
CA ASN A 54 -9.56 14.97 9.90
C ASN A 54 -8.28 15.26 9.09
N LYS A 55 -7.20 14.46 9.31
CA LYS A 55 -5.88 14.70 8.71
C LYS A 55 -5.47 13.68 7.65
N TYR A 56 -6.20 12.59 7.52
CA TYR A 56 -5.88 11.56 6.54
C TYR A 56 -7.11 10.77 6.07
N ALA A 57 -6.96 10.08 4.97
CA ALA A 57 -7.94 9.12 4.46
C ALA A 57 -7.27 7.80 4.09
N GLU A 58 -8.06 6.75 4.02
CA GLU A 58 -7.70 5.47 3.43
C GLU A 58 -8.55 5.25 2.19
N ALA A 59 -7.93 4.83 1.10
CA ALA A 59 -8.57 4.64 -0.17
C ALA A 59 -8.11 3.35 -0.85
N GLU A 60 -8.88 2.92 -1.83
CA GLU A 60 -8.51 1.85 -2.76
C GLU A 60 -8.44 2.42 -4.18
N ALA A 61 -7.44 2.00 -4.95
CA ALA A 61 -7.37 2.28 -6.36
C ALA A 61 -8.43 1.44 -7.10
N VAL A 62 -9.34 2.11 -7.79
CA VAL A 62 -10.42 1.45 -8.54
C VAL A 62 -10.17 1.45 -10.05
N LYS A 63 -9.32 2.36 -10.53
CA LYS A 63 -8.91 2.45 -11.93
C LYS A 63 -7.50 2.99 -12.02
N PHE A 64 -6.71 2.40 -12.88
CA PHE A 64 -5.38 2.89 -13.24
C PHE A 64 -5.46 3.61 -14.59
N HIS A 65 -4.94 4.83 -14.64
CA HIS A 65 -4.80 5.64 -15.87
C HIS A 65 -3.40 5.50 -16.43
N GLU A 66 -2.40 5.59 -15.55
CA GLU A 66 -0.99 5.46 -15.90
C GLU A 66 -0.30 4.58 -14.86
N LEU A 67 0.53 3.68 -15.34
CA LEU A 67 1.37 2.84 -14.48
C LEU A 67 2.76 3.45 -14.38
N SER A 68 3.28 3.49 -13.18
CA SER A 68 4.64 3.97 -12.93
C SER A 68 5.67 3.09 -13.63
N PRO A 69 6.71 3.68 -14.25
CA PRO A 69 7.79 2.93 -14.89
C PRO A 69 8.64 2.12 -13.90
N VAL A 70 8.61 2.47 -12.61
CA VAL A 70 9.31 1.68 -11.57
C VAL A 70 8.51 0.50 -11.05
N ARG A 71 7.31 0.27 -11.60
CA ARG A 71 6.44 -0.81 -11.14
C ARG A 71 7.00 -2.17 -11.55
N ALA A 72 7.11 -3.09 -10.59
CA ALA A 72 7.47 -4.48 -10.84
C ALA A 72 6.23 -5.36 -10.99
N VAL A 73 6.37 -6.42 -11.78
CA VAL A 73 5.34 -7.48 -11.86
C VAL A 73 5.51 -8.40 -10.66
N PRO A 74 4.47 -8.59 -9.83
CA PRO A 74 4.54 -9.54 -8.71
C PRO A 74 4.78 -10.96 -9.21
N PHE A 75 5.73 -11.67 -8.60
CA PHE A 75 6.00 -13.07 -8.96
C PHE A 75 4.96 -14.05 -8.39
N CYS A 76 4.24 -13.66 -7.35
CA CYS A 76 3.25 -14.50 -6.69
C CYS A 76 1.87 -14.30 -7.30
N GLN A 77 1.24 -15.38 -7.76
CA GLN A 77 -0.12 -15.36 -8.34
C GLN A 77 -1.20 -14.95 -7.33
N HIS A 78 -0.93 -15.09 -6.02
CA HIS A 78 -1.86 -14.71 -4.96
C HIS A 78 -1.64 -13.28 -4.43
N TYR A 79 -0.77 -12.51 -5.08
CA TYR A 79 -0.53 -11.12 -4.68
C TYR A 79 -1.81 -10.28 -4.78
N GLY A 80 -2.10 -9.52 -3.73
CA GLY A 80 -3.32 -8.71 -3.65
C GLY A 80 -4.56 -9.47 -3.16
N VAL A 81 -4.50 -10.80 -3.08
CA VAL A 81 -5.62 -11.64 -2.61
C VAL A 81 -5.36 -12.17 -1.21
N CYS A 82 -4.25 -12.84 -0.98
CA CYS A 82 -3.96 -13.48 0.32
C CYS A 82 -3.53 -12.49 1.42
N GLY A 83 -3.18 -11.26 1.09
CA GLY A 83 -2.77 -10.22 2.05
C GLY A 83 -1.38 -10.41 2.68
N GLY A 84 -0.67 -11.49 2.41
CA GLY A 84 0.63 -11.81 3.00
C GLY A 84 1.78 -10.91 2.55
N CYS A 85 1.70 -10.38 1.33
CA CYS A 85 2.71 -9.50 0.73
C CYS A 85 2.08 -8.18 0.30
N LYS A 86 2.82 -7.07 0.52
CA LYS A 86 2.30 -5.73 0.21
C LYS A 86 3.15 -4.97 -0.82
N TRP A 87 4.40 -5.36 -1.04
CA TRP A 87 5.39 -4.59 -1.77
C TRP A 87 5.93 -5.28 -3.04
N GLN A 88 5.35 -6.40 -3.47
CA GLN A 88 5.84 -7.10 -4.68
C GLN A 88 5.74 -6.28 -5.97
N VAL A 89 4.93 -5.23 -5.97
CA VAL A 89 4.84 -4.25 -7.08
C VAL A 89 5.98 -3.25 -7.12
N LEU A 90 6.87 -3.25 -6.11
CA LEU A 90 8.09 -2.43 -6.08
C LEU A 90 9.32 -3.32 -6.23
N PRO A 91 10.30 -2.95 -7.07
CA PRO A 91 11.61 -3.61 -7.11
C PRO A 91 12.29 -3.56 -5.74
N TYR A 92 13.10 -4.55 -5.42
CA TYR A 92 13.76 -4.64 -4.13
C TYR A 92 14.62 -3.41 -3.81
N SER A 93 15.31 -2.85 -4.79
CA SER A 93 16.06 -1.60 -4.64
C SER A 93 15.19 -0.45 -4.13
N GLU A 94 13.98 -0.29 -4.65
CA GLU A 94 13.03 0.71 -4.20
C GLU A 94 12.49 0.39 -2.81
N GLN A 95 12.24 -0.89 -2.52
CA GLN A 95 11.79 -1.31 -1.19
C GLN A 95 12.79 -0.92 -0.10
N ILE A 96 14.09 -1.17 -0.29
CA ILE A 96 15.13 -0.81 0.68
C ILE A 96 15.29 0.70 0.78
N ARG A 97 15.23 1.44 -0.34
CA ARG A 97 15.28 2.89 -0.35
C ARG A 97 14.15 3.52 0.49
N TYR A 98 12.91 3.06 0.32
CA TYR A 98 11.78 3.56 1.11
C TYR A 98 11.84 3.12 2.57
N LYS A 99 12.38 1.94 2.88
CA LYS A 99 12.58 1.50 4.26
C LYS A 99 13.60 2.38 4.99
N GLN A 100 14.72 2.71 4.34
CA GLN A 100 15.71 3.63 4.89
C GLN A 100 15.09 5.00 5.13
N LYS A 101 14.44 5.57 4.10
CA LYS A 101 13.73 6.86 4.20
C LYS A 101 12.75 6.87 5.39
N GLN A 102 12.00 5.80 5.59
CA GLN A 102 11.05 5.70 6.70
C GLN A 102 11.75 5.77 8.07
N VAL A 103 12.87 5.09 8.23
CA VAL A 103 13.65 5.13 9.48
C VAL A 103 14.15 6.56 9.75
N GLU A 104 14.75 7.19 8.74
CA GLU A 104 15.24 8.57 8.84
C GLU A 104 14.12 9.56 9.16
N ASP A 105 13.00 9.48 8.45
CA ASP A 105 11.83 10.33 8.67
C ASP A 105 11.26 10.15 10.11
N ASN A 106 11.19 8.92 10.60
CA ASN A 106 10.70 8.65 11.95
C ASN A 106 11.64 9.21 13.01
N LEU A 107 12.94 9.02 12.87
CA LEU A 107 13.92 9.55 13.83
C LEU A 107 13.93 11.09 13.83
N ARG A 108 13.92 11.71 12.65
CA ARG A 108 13.96 13.19 12.54
C ARG A 108 12.65 13.84 12.94
N ARG A 109 11.50 13.33 12.46
CA ARG A 109 10.21 14.02 12.61
C ARG A 109 9.47 13.64 13.88
N ILE A 110 9.53 12.37 14.27
CA ILE A 110 8.85 11.85 15.46
C ILE A 110 9.81 11.88 16.64
N GLY A 111 11.00 11.32 16.47
CA GLY A 111 12.04 11.30 17.50
C GLY A 111 12.65 12.67 17.78
N LYS A 112 12.56 13.62 16.82
CA LYS A 112 13.19 14.95 16.90
C LYS A 112 14.69 14.89 17.24
N ILE A 113 15.35 13.89 16.69
CA ILE A 113 16.78 13.61 16.91
C ILE A 113 17.56 14.20 15.74
N GLU A 114 18.62 14.95 16.02
CA GLU A 114 19.64 15.26 15.03
C GLU A 114 20.39 13.99 14.70
N LEU A 115 20.33 13.61 13.42
CA LEU A 115 20.95 12.37 12.95
C LEU A 115 22.34 12.68 12.39
N PRO A 116 23.35 11.91 12.80
CA PRO A 116 24.60 11.85 12.06
C PRO A 116 24.35 11.27 10.65
N GLU A 117 25.40 11.18 9.85
CA GLU A 117 25.33 10.45 8.59
C GLU A 117 24.90 9.00 8.85
N ILE A 118 23.79 8.59 8.23
CA ILE A 118 23.27 7.22 8.36
C ILE A 118 23.84 6.39 7.23
N SER A 119 24.46 5.27 7.59
CA SER A 119 24.94 4.30 6.62
C SER A 119 23.80 3.76 5.75
N PRO A 120 24.06 3.45 4.47
CA PRO A 120 23.07 2.82 3.62
C PRO A 120 22.52 1.53 4.23
N ILE A 121 21.22 1.30 4.06
CA ILE A 121 20.55 0.07 4.52
C ILE A 121 21.20 -1.16 3.90
N LEU A 122 21.49 -2.16 4.73
CA LEU A 122 21.98 -3.44 4.26
C LEU A 122 20.84 -4.22 3.58
N GLY A 123 21.09 -4.61 2.34
CA GLY A 123 20.16 -5.44 1.58
C GLY A 123 20.33 -6.92 1.89
N SER A 124 19.32 -7.72 1.56
CA SER A 124 19.38 -9.18 1.61
C SER A 124 19.76 -9.74 0.25
N ALA A 125 20.63 -10.75 0.23
CA ALA A 125 20.97 -11.49 -0.99
C ALA A 125 19.82 -12.35 -1.51
N LYS A 126 18.93 -12.82 -0.60
CA LYS A 126 17.70 -13.57 -0.96
C LYS A 126 16.49 -12.71 -0.66
N THR A 127 15.72 -12.37 -1.70
CA THR A 127 14.56 -11.50 -1.61
C THR A 127 13.23 -12.24 -1.75
N GLU A 128 13.29 -13.51 -2.14
CA GLU A 128 12.15 -14.40 -2.33
C GLU A 128 12.35 -15.71 -1.57
N PHE A 129 11.26 -16.41 -1.28
CA PHE A 129 11.24 -17.74 -0.63
C PHE A 129 12.01 -17.81 0.71
N TYR A 130 12.11 -16.68 1.42
CA TYR A 130 12.83 -16.60 2.71
C TYR A 130 11.92 -16.78 3.92
N ARG A 131 10.61 -16.62 3.76
CA ARG A 131 9.66 -16.63 4.87
C ARG A 131 9.38 -18.05 5.32
N ASN A 132 9.65 -18.32 6.60
CA ASN A 132 9.48 -19.63 7.24
C ASN A 132 8.37 -19.66 8.31
N LYS A 133 7.65 -18.54 8.53
CA LYS A 133 6.50 -18.44 9.43
C LYS A 133 5.29 -17.91 8.66
N LEU A 134 4.23 -18.70 8.63
CA LEU A 134 2.96 -18.35 8.00
C LEU A 134 1.83 -18.50 9.01
N GLU A 135 0.81 -17.66 8.88
CA GLU A 135 -0.42 -17.73 9.65
C GLU A 135 -1.56 -18.00 8.68
N PHE A 136 -2.33 -19.03 8.95
CA PHE A 136 -3.48 -19.42 8.14
C PHE A 136 -4.76 -19.30 8.95
N THR A 137 -5.78 -18.71 8.35
CA THR A 137 -7.12 -18.71 8.92
C THR A 137 -7.87 -19.93 8.43
N PHE A 138 -8.38 -20.73 9.34
CA PHE A 138 -9.24 -21.87 9.01
C PHE A 138 -10.70 -21.44 9.00
N SER A 139 -11.44 -21.93 8.01
CA SER A 139 -12.86 -21.66 7.87
C SER A 139 -13.56 -22.90 7.28
N ASN A 140 -14.82 -23.10 7.62
CA ASN A 140 -15.70 -24.08 6.97
C ASN A 140 -16.28 -23.54 5.64
N LYS A 141 -15.93 -22.33 5.27
CA LYS A 141 -16.30 -21.70 3.98
C LYS A 141 -15.06 -21.49 3.14
N ARG A 142 -15.20 -21.62 1.82
CA ARG A 142 -14.07 -21.32 0.93
C ARG A 142 -13.71 -19.84 0.96
N TRP A 143 -12.47 -19.54 0.68
CA TRP A 143 -11.99 -18.18 0.50
C TRP A 143 -12.55 -17.60 -0.81
N LEU A 144 -13.18 -16.43 -0.73
CA LEU A 144 -13.67 -15.70 -1.89
C LEU A 144 -12.64 -14.65 -2.32
N THR A 145 -12.41 -14.54 -3.61
CA THR A 145 -11.64 -13.43 -4.18
C THR A 145 -12.44 -12.13 -4.14
N ASN A 146 -11.76 -11.00 -4.28
CA ASN A 146 -12.44 -9.70 -4.32
C ASN A 146 -13.48 -9.61 -5.46
N ASP A 147 -13.21 -10.26 -6.58
CA ASP A 147 -14.14 -10.25 -7.73
C ASP A 147 -15.37 -11.11 -7.46
N GLU A 148 -15.21 -12.25 -6.82
CA GLU A 148 -16.33 -13.09 -6.38
C GLU A 148 -17.21 -12.40 -5.33
N VAL A 149 -16.58 -11.66 -4.40
CA VAL A 149 -17.33 -10.84 -3.42
C VAL A 149 -18.11 -9.72 -4.09
N ARG A 150 -17.55 -9.10 -5.14
CA ARG A 150 -18.24 -8.05 -5.91
C ARG A 150 -19.41 -8.61 -6.75
N GLN A 151 -19.31 -9.86 -7.18
CA GLN A 151 -20.35 -10.55 -7.95
C GLN A 151 -21.42 -11.20 -7.06
N ASP A 152 -21.35 -10.99 -5.74
CA ASP A 152 -22.29 -11.57 -4.75
C ASP A 152 -22.37 -13.10 -4.81
N VAL A 153 -21.27 -13.75 -5.18
CA VAL A 153 -21.13 -15.22 -5.18
C VAL A 153 -21.20 -15.69 -3.73
N LYS A 154 -22.20 -16.49 -3.43
CA LYS A 154 -22.43 -17.07 -2.08
C LYS A 154 -21.74 -18.41 -1.90
#